data_3629bf2e23615cf7913411826da1463b
#
_entry.id   3629bf2e23615cf7913411826da1463b
#
_cell.length_a   1.000
_cell.length_b   1.000
_cell.length_c   1.000
_cell.angle_alpha   90.00
_cell.angle_beta   90.00
_cell.angle_gamma   90.00
#
_symmetry.space_group_name_H-M   'P 1'
#
loop_
_entity.id
_entity.type
_entity.pdbx_description
1 polymer ?
#
loop_
_entity_poly.entity_id
_entity_poly.type
_entity_poly.pdbx_seq_one_letter_code
_entity_poly.pdbx_strand_id
1 'polypeptide(L)'
;MSALICTLALMSTKYKFRDQSKLYFISFAVVYWIDVFIRNEYKDVLLDSWRYCQKAKGLELYAWCIMTSHVHMIIGTHANNMEDILRDMKKYTAIKLREAITANSRESRREWML
;
A
#
# COMPACT_ATOMS: atom_id res chain seq x y z
N MET A 1 -17.36 -4.38 3.23
CA MET A 1 -16.31 -3.57 2.60
C MET A 1 -15.13 -3.43 3.53
N SER A 2 -13.97 -3.62 3.00
CA SER A 2 -12.80 -3.49 3.85
C SER A 2 -12.41 -2.04 4.03
N ALA A 3 -12.07 -1.68 5.22
CA ALA A 3 -11.56 -0.37 5.53
C ALA A 3 -10.07 -0.44 5.86
N LEU A 4 -9.40 -1.52 5.48
CA LEU A 4 -8.05 -1.75 5.94
C LEU A 4 -7.06 -0.73 5.49
N ILE A 5 -7.06 -0.37 4.21
CA ILE A 5 -6.15 0.63 3.72
C ILE A 5 -6.92 1.82 3.30
N CYS A 6 -6.75 2.82 4.08
CA CYS A 6 -7.49 3.94 3.94
C CYS A 6 -7.10 4.72 2.80
N THR A 7 -6.20 5.37 2.80
CA THR A 7 -5.97 6.33 1.86
C THR A 7 -4.59 6.47 1.82
N LEU A 8 -4.14 6.17 0.80
CA LEU A 8 -2.95 6.52 0.46
C LEU A 8 -2.84 7.85 0.56
N ALA A 9 -3.21 8.26 1.12
CA ALA A 9 -3.01 9.34 1.01
C ALA A 9 -3.70 10.42 1.05
N LEU A 10 -3.90 10.64 2.08
CA LEU A 10 -4.16 11.98 2.44
C LEU A 10 -3.23 12.93 1.76
N MET A 11 -2.00 12.55 1.61
CA MET A 11 -1.05 13.40 0.95
C MET A 11 -1.32 13.52 -0.54
N SER A 12 -1.64 12.46 -1.19
CA SER A 12 -1.87 12.54 -2.62
C SER A 12 -3.22 13.11 -2.99
N THR A 13 -4.17 13.15 -2.09
CA THR A 13 -5.42 13.87 -2.37
C THR A 13 -5.24 15.38 -2.31
N LYS A 14 -4.30 15.86 -1.49
CA LYS A 14 -4.01 17.27 -1.39
C LYS A 14 -3.02 17.74 -2.42
N TYR A 15 -2.08 16.90 -2.80
CA TYR A 15 -0.99 17.26 -3.67
C TYR A 15 -1.01 16.36 -4.89
N LYS A 16 -1.49 16.86 -6.01
CA LYS A 16 -1.45 16.10 -7.25
C LYS A 16 -0.02 15.98 -7.72
N PHE A 17 0.28 14.87 -8.38
CA PHE A 17 1.60 14.65 -8.95
C PHE A 17 1.74 15.47 -10.23
N ARG A 18 2.15 16.72 -10.10
CA ARG A 18 2.26 17.62 -11.25
C ARG A 18 3.41 17.21 -12.18
N ASP A 19 4.52 16.79 -11.59
CA ASP A 19 5.66 16.31 -12.36
C ASP A 19 5.91 14.87 -11.95
N GLN A 20 5.42 13.95 -12.78
CA GLN A 20 5.51 12.52 -12.47
C GLN A 20 6.92 11.96 -12.75
N SER A 21 7.83 12.76 -13.28
CA SER A 21 9.22 12.34 -13.47
C SER A 21 10.06 12.47 -12.20
N LYS A 22 9.55 13.12 -11.17
CA LYS A 22 10.28 13.34 -9.92
C LYS A 22 10.07 12.22 -8.91
N LEU A 23 10.94 12.21 -7.90
CA LEU A 23 10.76 11.32 -6.76
C LEU A 23 9.76 11.91 -5.79
N TYR A 24 9.02 11.04 -5.14
CA TYR A 24 8.04 11.44 -4.16
C TYR A 24 8.18 10.61 -2.89
N PHE A 25 8.07 11.29 -1.77
CA PHE A 25 7.89 10.62 -0.49
C PHE A 25 6.39 10.48 -0.27
N ILE A 26 5.94 9.25 -0.09
CA ILE A 26 4.53 8.99 0.18
C ILE A 26 4.38 8.19 1.47
N SER A 27 3.26 8.35 2.11
CA SER A 27 2.91 7.52 3.24
C SER A 27 1.44 7.19 3.21
N PHE A 28 1.08 6.04 3.72
CA PHE A 28 -0.31 5.66 3.88
C PHE A 28 -0.49 4.82 5.14
N ALA A 29 -1.69 4.88 5.69
CA ALA A 29 -2.00 4.24 6.95
C ALA A 29 -3.20 3.32 6.80
N VAL A 30 -3.26 2.35 7.69
CA VAL A 30 -4.46 1.51 7.83
C VAL A 30 -5.53 2.33 8.54
N VAL A 31 -6.79 2.16 8.15
CA VAL A 31 -7.91 2.85 8.78
C VAL A 31 -7.93 2.55 10.27
N TYR A 32 -8.13 3.57 11.07
CA TYR A 32 -8.12 3.51 12.52
C TYR A 32 -6.78 3.05 13.11
N TRP A 33 -5.70 3.13 12.34
CA TRP A 33 -4.35 2.76 12.79
C TRP A 33 -4.27 1.33 13.32
N ILE A 34 -5.05 0.43 12.75
CA ILE A 34 -5.00 -0.98 13.11
C ILE A 34 -3.63 -1.55 12.76
N ASP A 35 -3.04 -2.29 13.67
CA ASP A 35 -1.70 -2.87 13.49
C ASP A 35 -1.75 -4.12 12.59
N VAL A 36 -2.05 -3.94 11.33
CA VAL A 36 -2.16 -5.02 10.36
C VAL A 36 -0.80 -5.65 10.08
N PHE A 37 0.24 -4.82 10.00
CA PHE A 37 1.55 -5.28 9.55
C PHE A 37 2.43 -5.82 10.68
N ILE A 38 1.83 -6.35 11.73
CA ILE A 38 2.55 -7.11 12.73
C ILE A 38 2.96 -8.46 12.15
N ARG A 39 2.11 -9.07 11.34
CA ARG A 39 2.33 -10.40 10.80
C ARG A 39 3.06 -10.34 9.47
N ASN A 40 4.01 -11.25 9.30
CA ASN A 40 4.80 -11.31 8.07
C ASN A 40 3.95 -11.63 6.84
N GLU A 41 2.89 -12.42 6.99
CA GLU A 41 1.98 -12.73 5.89
C GLU A 41 1.41 -11.45 5.27
N TYR A 42 1.10 -10.47 6.09
CA TYR A 42 0.50 -9.22 5.61
C TYR A 42 1.56 -8.27 5.04
N LYS A 43 2.76 -8.30 5.60
CA LYS A 43 3.89 -7.56 5.02
C LYS A 43 4.23 -8.11 3.63
N ASP A 44 4.17 -9.42 3.47
CA ASP A 44 4.44 -10.06 2.18
C ASP A 44 3.45 -9.63 1.11
N VAL A 45 2.20 -9.38 1.49
CA VAL A 45 1.20 -8.84 0.56
C VAL A 45 1.65 -7.48 0.01
N LEU A 46 2.16 -6.61 0.87
CA LEU A 46 2.70 -5.31 0.43
C LEU A 46 3.87 -5.50 -0.52
N LEU A 47 4.81 -6.33 -0.14
CA LEU A 47 6.01 -6.55 -0.95
C LEU A 47 5.66 -7.13 -2.31
N ASP A 48 4.73 -8.05 -2.38
CA ASP A 48 4.27 -8.62 -3.64
C ASP A 48 3.58 -7.58 -4.52
N SER A 49 2.77 -6.72 -3.92
CA SER A 49 2.13 -5.62 -4.62
C SER A 49 3.17 -4.68 -5.24
N TRP A 50 4.20 -4.33 -4.48
CA TRP A 50 5.26 -3.44 -4.96
C TRP A 50 6.07 -4.09 -6.08
N ARG A 51 6.40 -5.37 -5.95
CA ARG A 51 7.09 -6.12 -7.01
C ARG A 51 6.30 -6.13 -8.30
N TYR A 52 5.00 -6.34 -8.19
CA TYR A 52 4.13 -6.30 -9.36
C TYR A 52 4.15 -4.93 -10.03
N CYS A 53 4.03 -3.87 -9.25
CA CYS A 53 4.05 -2.50 -9.78
C CYS A 53 5.40 -2.15 -10.41
N GLN A 54 6.49 -2.62 -9.82
CA GLN A 54 7.82 -2.43 -10.41
C GLN A 54 7.94 -3.13 -11.74
N LYS A 55 7.40 -4.33 -11.84
CA LYS A 55 7.56 -5.15 -13.03
C LYS A 55 6.61 -4.77 -14.14
N ALA A 56 5.37 -4.49 -13.81
CA ALA A 56 4.30 -4.31 -14.79
C ALA A 56 3.92 -2.85 -15.05
N LYS A 57 4.22 -1.94 -14.13
CA LYS A 57 3.70 -0.57 -14.21
C LYS A 57 4.77 0.52 -14.20
N GLY A 58 6.02 0.14 -14.10
CA GLY A 58 7.10 1.12 -14.14
C GLY A 58 7.37 1.83 -12.82
N LEU A 59 6.94 1.27 -11.71
CA LEU A 59 7.28 1.82 -10.40
C LEU A 59 8.78 1.69 -10.14
N GLU A 60 9.37 2.76 -9.63
CA GLU A 60 10.73 2.74 -9.12
C GLU A 60 10.68 2.93 -7.62
N LEU A 61 11.15 1.95 -6.87
CA LEU A 61 11.12 1.98 -5.41
C LEU A 61 12.54 2.19 -4.90
N TYR A 62 12.78 3.34 -4.28
CA TYR A 62 14.11 3.70 -3.79
C TYR A 62 14.33 3.40 -2.33
N ALA A 63 13.31 3.56 -1.52
CA ALA A 63 13.38 3.25 -0.10
C ALA A 63 11.98 3.00 0.44
N TRP A 64 11.89 2.24 1.51
CA TRP A 64 10.60 1.95 2.12
C TRP A 64 10.79 1.55 3.59
N CYS A 65 9.73 1.75 4.35
CA CYS A 65 9.68 1.33 5.75
C CYS A 65 8.24 0.90 6.05
N ILE A 66 8.07 -0.33 6.51
CA ILE A 66 6.76 -0.85 6.90
C ILE A 66 6.67 -0.81 8.43
N MET A 67 5.83 0.07 8.93
CA MET A 67 5.48 0.13 10.35
C MET A 67 4.26 -0.76 10.60
N THR A 68 3.87 -0.94 11.84
CA THR A 68 2.76 -1.84 12.16
C THR A 68 1.42 -1.39 11.59
N SER A 69 1.21 -0.09 11.49
CA SER A 69 -0.06 0.48 11.04
C SER A 69 0.08 1.45 9.87
N HIS A 70 1.28 1.69 9.39
CA HIS A 70 1.50 2.61 8.27
C HIS A 70 2.79 2.30 7.54
N VAL A 71 2.93 2.88 6.36
CA VAL A 71 4.03 2.61 5.46
C VAL A 71 4.56 3.92 4.90
N HIS A 72 5.87 4.02 4.76
CA HIS A 72 6.54 5.14 4.10
C HIS A 72 7.34 4.63 2.92
N MET A 73 7.33 5.36 1.82
CA MET A 73 8.05 4.98 0.61
C MET A 73 8.63 6.22 -0.07
N ILE A 74 9.79 6.04 -0.68
CA ILE A 74 10.32 7.00 -1.64
C ILE A 74 10.27 6.33 -3.01
N ILE A 75 9.49 6.89 -3.90
CA ILE A 75 9.18 6.26 -5.18
C ILE A 75 9.34 7.22 -6.34
N GLY A 76 9.49 6.64 -7.51
CA GLY A 76 9.45 7.34 -8.77
C GLY A 76 8.80 6.46 -9.82
N THR A 77 8.73 6.94 -11.04
CA THR A 77 8.25 6.15 -12.16
C THR A 77 8.98 6.56 -13.43
N HIS A 78 9.23 5.59 -14.30
CA HIS A 78 9.80 5.89 -15.61
C HIS A 78 8.73 5.90 -16.70
N ALA A 79 7.48 5.78 -16.34
CA ALA A 79 6.37 5.75 -17.29
C ALA A 79 5.39 6.93 -17.16
N ASN A 80 5.69 7.89 -16.30
CA ASN A 80 4.87 9.09 -16.06
C ASN A 80 3.41 8.79 -15.74
N ASN A 81 3.18 7.72 -14.97
CA ASN A 81 1.83 7.28 -14.59
C ASN A 81 1.70 7.06 -13.09
N MET A 82 2.31 7.93 -12.30
CA MET A 82 2.37 7.80 -10.83
C MET A 82 0.99 7.62 -10.18
N GLU A 83 0.02 8.42 -10.60
CA GLU A 83 -1.32 8.34 -10.04
C GLU A 83 -1.97 6.98 -10.31
N ASP A 84 -1.80 6.46 -11.51
CA ASP A 84 -2.34 5.15 -11.87
C ASP A 84 -1.67 4.04 -11.09
N ILE A 85 -0.35 4.11 -10.92
CA ILE A 85 0.40 3.13 -10.16
C ILE A 85 -0.09 3.10 -8.71
N LEU A 86 -0.23 4.26 -8.09
CA LEU A 86 -0.65 4.34 -6.68
C LEU A 86 -2.08 3.87 -6.49
N ARG A 87 -2.97 4.23 -7.39
CA ARG A 87 -4.35 3.77 -7.36
C ARG A 87 -4.42 2.24 -7.44
N ASP A 88 -3.71 1.65 -8.38
CA ASP A 88 -3.73 0.21 -8.60
C ASP A 88 -3.02 -0.53 -7.48
N MET A 89 -1.92 0.01 -6.98
CA MET A 89 -1.20 -0.54 -5.83
C MET A 89 -2.12 -0.61 -4.61
N LYS A 90 -2.81 0.47 -4.31
CA LYS A 90 -3.72 0.55 -3.17
C LYS A 90 -4.85 -0.47 -3.30
N LYS A 91 -5.45 -0.54 -4.47
CA LYS A 91 -6.55 -1.46 -4.73
C LYS A 91 -6.11 -2.92 -4.63
N TYR A 92 -5.02 -3.26 -5.27
CA TYR A 92 -4.47 -4.61 -5.24
C TYR A 92 -4.11 -5.03 -3.81
N THR A 93 -3.42 -4.15 -3.09
CA THR A 93 -3.00 -4.43 -1.72
C THR A 93 -4.21 -4.66 -0.81
N ALA A 94 -5.23 -3.83 -0.92
CA ALA A 94 -6.44 -3.97 -0.11
C ALA A 94 -7.14 -5.31 -0.36
N ILE A 95 -7.27 -5.71 -1.62
CA ILE A 95 -7.91 -6.97 -1.98
C ILE A 95 -7.10 -8.15 -1.44
N LYS A 96 -5.79 -8.14 -1.62
CA LYS A 96 -4.93 -9.25 -1.19
C LYS A 96 -4.80 -9.35 0.32
N LEU A 97 -4.79 -8.22 1.02
CA LEU A 97 -4.82 -8.22 2.48
C LEU A 97 -6.12 -8.83 3.00
N ARG A 98 -7.23 -8.45 2.40
CA ARG A 98 -8.52 -8.98 2.79
C ARG A 98 -8.57 -10.49 2.61
N GLU A 99 -8.07 -10.99 1.49
CA GLU A 99 -7.99 -12.44 1.24
C GLU A 99 -7.09 -13.12 2.29
N ALA A 100 -5.94 -12.55 2.57
CA ALA A 100 -5.00 -13.12 3.53
C ALA A 100 -5.56 -13.17 4.95
N ILE A 101 -6.24 -12.11 5.38
CA ILE A 101 -6.86 -12.05 6.70
C ILE A 101 -8.00 -13.07 6.81
N THR A 102 -8.81 -13.17 5.77
CA THR A 102 -9.92 -14.12 5.72
C THR A 102 -9.42 -15.56 5.81
N ALA A 103 -8.32 -15.85 5.15
CA ALA A 103 -7.75 -17.19 5.12
C ALA A 103 -6.94 -17.55 6.37
N ASN A 104 -6.57 -16.57 7.20
CA ASN A 104 -5.72 -16.82 8.36
C ASN A 104 -6.55 -17.26 9.55
N SER A 105 -6.54 -18.56 9.83
CA SER A 105 -7.30 -19.13 10.96
C SER A 105 -6.78 -18.68 12.33
N ARG A 106 -5.56 -18.16 12.38
CA ARG A 106 -4.95 -17.67 13.62
C ARG A 106 -5.25 -16.20 13.91
N GLU A 107 -5.92 -15.51 12.98
CA GLU A 107 -6.21 -14.10 13.17
C GLU A 107 -7.44 -13.92 14.06
N SER A 108 -7.22 -13.63 15.32
CA SER A 108 -8.31 -13.42 16.29
C SER A 108 -9.07 -12.11 16.07
N ARG A 109 -8.46 -11.16 15.37
CA ARG A 109 -9.04 -9.85 15.10
C ARG A 109 -9.80 -9.80 13.77
N ARG A 110 -9.97 -10.95 13.14
CA ARG A 110 -10.49 -11.01 11.76
C ARG A 110 -11.79 -10.25 11.56
N GLU A 111 -12.72 -10.40 12.46
CA GLU A 111 -14.04 -9.81 12.31
C GLU A 111 -14.01 -8.29 12.26
N TRP A 112 -13.21 -7.67 13.10
CA TRP A 112 -13.18 -6.22 13.11
C TRP A 112 -12.08 -5.61 12.21
N MET A 113 -11.20 -6.42 11.66
CA MET A 113 -10.26 -5.97 10.64
C MET A 113 -10.89 -5.91 9.25
N LEU A 114 -11.90 -6.66 9.02
CA LEU A 114 -12.61 -6.70 7.76
C LEU A 114 -13.85 -5.85 7.85
#